data_c3b38ffc79d1c6c57bf2006596e626c8
#
_entry.id   c3b38ffc79d1c6c57bf2006596e626c8
#
_cell.length_a   1.000
_cell.length_b   1.000
_cell.length_c   1.000
_cell.angle_alpha   90.00
_cell.angle_beta   90.00
_cell.angle_gamma   90.00
#
_symmetry.space_group_name_H-M   'P 1'
#
loop_
_entity.id
_entity.type
_entity.pdbx_description
1 polymer ?
#
loop_
_entity_poly.entity_id
_entity_poly.type
_entity_poly.pdbx_seq_one_letter_code
_entity_poly.pdbx_strand_id
1 'polypeptide(L)'
;MPATDTIIEVDGDFIHQIPDRSKLKRGQTPQAFHLETISHAYEIALKDEHFKVTDDCGVVVKYLPDVPVYVVTGEESNMKLTYKEDTYLLDKFFQLRKSELNEIPLNESQLKGKVAVIFGGSYGIGEHTARMLQEKQAKVFCFSRSMNGVDVGKKEQVADALKKVFLQTHRIDYIINTAGVLNKEPLMSSDYQTIYNAVSTNYMGTINVAMEAYAYLKESKGKLVFFTSSSYTRGRAFYSIYSSTKAAIVNFVQAIAQEWEPFGIAVNCINPERTKTPMRVKNFGTEPENTLLSAEKVAIATIQSLVSEFTGQVIDVKRNEV
;
A
#
# COMPACT_ATOMS: atom_id res chain seq x y z
N MET A 1 11.53 -11.71 18.92
CA MET A 1 11.60 -12.08 17.51
C MET A 1 12.75 -13.08 17.31
N PRO A 2 12.63 -14.15 16.48
CA PRO A 2 13.75 -15.08 16.23
C PRO A 2 14.97 -14.34 15.65
N ALA A 3 16.18 -14.77 15.99
CA ALA A 3 17.38 -14.28 15.35
C ALA A 3 17.49 -14.85 13.92
N THR A 4 17.68 -14.00 12.93
CA THR A 4 17.79 -14.38 11.51
C THR A 4 19.23 -14.68 11.12
N ASP A 5 20.18 -13.98 11.74
CA ASP A 5 21.59 -14.12 11.47
C ASP A 5 22.25 -15.13 12.42
N THR A 6 23.40 -15.65 12.02
CA THR A 6 24.24 -16.45 12.90
C THR A 6 24.91 -15.52 13.91
N ILE A 7 24.67 -15.72 15.19
CA ILE A 7 25.33 -14.99 16.27
C ILE A 7 26.61 -15.73 16.64
N ILE A 8 27.70 -15.02 16.72
CA ILE A 8 28.97 -15.54 17.16
C ILE A 8 29.40 -14.83 18.46
N GLU A 9 29.93 -15.55 19.40
CA GLU A 9 30.59 -15.02 20.58
C GLU A 9 32.10 -15.03 20.32
N VAL A 10 32.78 -13.92 20.54
CA VAL A 10 34.21 -13.76 20.22
C VAL A 10 35.01 -13.50 21.48
N ASP A 11 36.27 -14.01 21.46
CA ASP A 11 37.30 -13.64 22.40
C ASP A 11 38.46 -13.07 21.58
N GLY A 12 38.68 -11.75 21.68
CA GLY A 12 39.54 -11.01 20.77
C GLY A 12 39.14 -11.18 19.31
N ASP A 13 40.07 -11.68 18.48
CA ASP A 13 39.82 -11.89 17.04
C ASP A 13 39.33 -13.32 16.71
N PHE A 14 39.11 -14.17 17.69
CA PHE A 14 38.73 -15.56 17.51
C PHE A 14 37.27 -15.82 17.89
N ILE A 15 36.62 -16.71 17.14
CA ILE A 15 35.29 -17.20 17.50
C ILE A 15 35.44 -18.12 18.71
N HIS A 16 34.82 -17.73 19.82
CA HIS A 16 34.77 -18.53 21.04
C HIS A 16 33.62 -19.55 20.98
N GLN A 17 32.44 -19.12 20.58
CA GLN A 17 31.26 -19.97 20.53
C GLN A 17 30.28 -19.51 19.45
N ILE A 18 29.49 -20.44 18.92
CA ILE A 18 28.34 -20.18 18.08
C ILE A 18 27.11 -20.72 18.83
N PRO A 19 26.31 -19.84 19.48
CA PRO A 19 25.13 -20.27 20.24
C PRO A 19 24.06 -20.90 19.35
N ASP A 20 23.27 -21.83 19.91
CA ASP A 20 22.14 -22.41 19.23
C ASP A 20 21.08 -21.34 18.89
N ARG A 21 20.96 -21.00 17.60
CA ARG A 21 20.07 -19.98 17.08
C ARG A 21 18.59 -20.20 17.45
N SER A 22 18.16 -21.45 17.64
CA SER A 22 16.78 -21.75 18.01
C SER A 22 16.39 -21.16 19.37
N LYS A 23 17.37 -20.93 20.24
CA LYS A 23 17.20 -20.35 21.57
C LYS A 23 17.40 -18.84 21.60
N LEU A 24 17.85 -18.24 20.49
CA LEU A 24 18.13 -16.81 20.42
C LEU A 24 16.95 -16.03 19.89
N LYS A 25 16.67 -14.90 20.55
CA LYS A 25 15.66 -13.92 20.14
C LYS A 25 16.31 -12.54 20.13
N ARG A 26 15.97 -11.72 19.16
CA ARG A 26 16.31 -10.30 19.19
C ARG A 26 15.38 -9.59 20.16
N GLY A 27 15.95 -8.91 21.16
CA GLY A 27 15.20 -8.02 22.03
C GLY A 27 14.67 -6.81 21.26
N GLN A 28 13.44 -6.43 21.53
CA GLN A 28 12.78 -5.26 20.94
C GLN A 28 12.22 -4.39 22.07
N THR A 29 11.90 -3.15 21.76
CA THR A 29 11.15 -2.24 22.62
C THR A 29 9.71 -2.08 22.10
N PRO A 30 8.73 -1.75 22.96
CA PRO A 30 8.87 -1.42 24.38
C PRO A 30 9.14 -2.64 25.27
N GLN A 31 9.75 -2.40 26.44
CA GLN A 31 9.90 -3.36 27.53
C GLN A 31 9.10 -2.85 28.72
N ALA A 32 8.37 -3.72 29.41
CA ALA A 32 7.48 -3.33 30.49
C ALA A 32 7.81 -4.10 31.79
N PHE A 33 7.82 -3.40 32.90
CA PHE A 33 8.12 -3.95 34.22
C PHE A 33 7.17 -3.38 35.27
N HIS A 34 6.96 -4.13 36.36
CA HIS A 34 6.45 -3.52 37.58
C HIS A 34 7.47 -2.53 38.10
N LEU A 35 7.02 -1.35 38.51
CA LEU A 35 7.91 -0.26 38.98
C LEU A 35 8.83 -0.70 40.11
N GLU A 36 8.29 -1.43 41.07
CA GLU A 36 9.06 -1.94 42.20
C GLU A 36 10.17 -2.89 41.80
N THR A 37 9.88 -3.78 40.83
CA THR A 37 10.86 -4.75 40.32
C THR A 37 12.02 -4.06 39.62
N ILE A 38 11.74 -3.17 38.67
CA ILE A 38 12.82 -2.52 37.92
C ILE A 38 13.61 -1.55 38.80
N SER A 39 12.95 -0.82 39.71
CA SER A 39 13.63 0.05 40.69
C SER A 39 14.58 -0.73 41.56
N HIS A 40 14.12 -1.85 42.13
CA HIS A 40 14.97 -2.70 42.99
C HIS A 40 16.15 -3.30 42.24
N ALA A 41 15.95 -3.73 40.99
CA ALA A 41 17.03 -4.22 40.12
C ALA A 41 18.11 -3.15 39.91
N TYR A 42 17.72 -1.90 39.65
CA TYR A 42 18.65 -0.80 39.49
C TYR A 42 19.34 -0.37 40.83
N GLU A 43 18.64 -0.42 41.95
CA GLU A 43 19.25 -0.17 43.25
C GLU A 43 20.41 -1.13 43.58
N ILE A 44 20.30 -2.39 43.14
CA ILE A 44 21.38 -3.38 43.28
C ILE A 44 22.47 -3.12 42.24
N ALA A 45 22.06 -2.94 40.99
CA ALA A 45 22.98 -2.76 39.85
C ALA A 45 23.91 -1.55 40.02
N LEU A 46 23.37 -0.43 40.51
CA LEU A 46 24.14 0.81 40.73
C LEU A 46 25.20 0.72 41.82
N LYS A 47 25.20 -0.34 42.63
CA LYS A 47 26.23 -0.66 43.63
C LYS A 47 27.35 -1.56 43.09
N ASP A 48 27.18 -2.11 41.91
CA ASP A 48 28.17 -2.95 41.22
C ASP A 48 29.12 -2.07 40.41
N GLU A 49 30.40 -1.98 40.81
CA GLU A 49 31.44 -1.19 40.11
C GLU A 49 31.65 -1.64 38.65
N HIS A 50 31.24 -2.85 38.32
CA HIS A 50 31.33 -3.44 36.96
C HIS A 50 30.00 -3.38 36.19
N PHE A 51 29.05 -2.56 36.67
CA PHE A 51 27.74 -2.43 36.04
C PHE A 51 27.87 -1.91 34.60
N LYS A 52 27.42 -2.72 33.65
CA LYS A 52 27.25 -2.34 32.24
C LYS A 52 25.85 -2.69 31.83
N VAL A 53 25.07 -1.68 31.44
CA VAL A 53 23.70 -1.87 30.96
C VAL A 53 23.70 -1.97 29.45
N THR A 54 22.98 -2.98 28.94
CA THR A 54 22.64 -3.10 27.52
C THR A 54 21.17 -2.79 27.27
N ASP A 55 20.31 -3.27 28.17
CA ASP A 55 18.86 -2.97 28.20
C ASP A 55 18.28 -3.28 29.59
N ASP A 56 17.03 -2.87 29.83
CA ASP A 56 16.38 -3.04 31.13
C ASP A 56 16.10 -4.51 31.47
N CYS A 57 15.80 -5.37 30.49
CA CYS A 57 15.65 -6.81 30.71
C CYS A 57 16.95 -7.42 31.25
N GLY A 58 18.10 -7.00 30.72
CA GLY A 58 19.42 -7.46 31.17
C GLY A 58 19.69 -7.11 32.62
N VAL A 59 19.24 -5.94 33.10
CA VAL A 59 19.36 -5.53 34.49
C VAL A 59 18.54 -6.46 35.41
N VAL A 60 17.27 -6.71 35.08
CA VAL A 60 16.41 -7.61 35.87
C VAL A 60 16.98 -9.03 35.91
N VAL A 61 17.34 -9.58 34.73
CA VAL A 61 17.87 -10.95 34.64
C VAL A 61 19.16 -11.14 35.43
N LYS A 62 20.06 -10.13 35.44
CA LYS A 62 21.36 -10.22 36.13
C LYS A 62 21.23 -10.05 37.65
N TYR A 63 20.45 -9.07 38.10
CA TYR A 63 20.42 -8.65 39.51
C TYR A 63 19.22 -9.20 40.29
N LEU A 64 18.20 -9.72 39.61
CA LEU A 64 17.04 -10.38 40.22
C LEU A 64 16.79 -11.73 39.51
N PRO A 65 17.71 -12.70 39.59
CA PRO A 65 17.65 -13.95 38.82
C PRO A 65 16.40 -14.80 39.10
N ASP A 66 15.77 -14.62 40.24
CA ASP A 66 14.55 -15.34 40.60
C ASP A 66 13.27 -14.72 40.02
N VAL A 67 13.39 -13.54 39.40
CA VAL A 67 12.26 -12.84 38.76
C VAL A 67 12.20 -13.20 37.27
N PRO A 68 11.16 -13.94 36.84
CA PRO A 68 11.06 -14.33 35.45
C PRO A 68 10.72 -13.13 34.55
N VAL A 69 11.46 -13.00 33.43
CA VAL A 69 11.14 -12.04 32.35
C VAL A 69 10.50 -12.80 31.19
N TYR A 70 9.24 -12.47 30.90
CA TYR A 70 8.47 -13.14 29.85
C TYR A 70 8.76 -12.56 28.47
N VAL A 71 8.83 -13.43 27.46
CA VAL A 71 9.04 -13.05 26.08
C VAL A 71 7.69 -12.95 25.37
N VAL A 72 7.34 -11.74 24.93
CA VAL A 72 6.18 -11.48 24.08
C VAL A 72 6.61 -11.52 22.60
N THR A 73 5.77 -12.08 21.75
CA THR A 73 6.06 -12.13 20.31
C THR A 73 6.00 -10.73 19.72
N GLY A 74 7.10 -10.31 19.09
CA GLY A 74 7.19 -9.03 18.39
C GLY A 74 7.11 -9.19 16.87
N GLU A 75 7.11 -8.08 16.16
CA GLU A 75 7.00 -8.00 14.70
C GLU A 75 8.32 -7.57 14.04
N GLU A 76 8.53 -7.97 12.78
CA GLU A 76 9.71 -7.58 12.00
C GLU A 76 9.76 -6.07 11.71
N SER A 77 8.60 -5.47 11.57
CA SER A 77 8.45 -4.04 11.35
C SER A 77 8.81 -3.18 12.56
N ASN A 78 8.85 -3.77 13.76
CA ASN A 78 9.27 -3.07 14.98
C ASN A 78 10.80 -3.03 15.08
N MET A 79 11.39 -2.16 14.26
CA MET A 79 12.83 -1.99 14.17
C MET A 79 13.29 -0.81 15.03
N LYS A 80 14.37 -0.99 15.79
CA LYS A 80 15.00 0.08 16.56
C LYS A 80 15.81 0.98 15.62
N LEU A 81 15.55 2.28 15.65
CA LEU A 81 16.34 3.30 14.98
C LEU A 81 17.67 3.47 15.70
N THR A 82 18.75 2.94 15.16
CA THR A 82 20.08 2.97 15.77
C THR A 82 21.09 3.71 14.89
N TYR A 83 21.03 3.50 13.59
CA TYR A 83 21.92 4.09 12.59
C TYR A 83 21.13 5.01 11.65
N LYS A 84 21.84 5.91 10.98
CA LYS A 84 21.22 6.84 10.03
C LYS A 84 20.51 6.11 8.87
N GLU A 85 21.07 4.99 8.46
CA GLU A 85 20.53 4.13 7.40
C GLU A 85 19.19 3.50 7.79
N ASP A 86 18.95 3.27 9.08
CA ASP A 86 17.69 2.71 9.59
C ASP A 86 16.50 3.63 9.30
N THR A 87 16.73 4.96 9.15
CA THR A 87 15.67 5.89 8.79
C THR A 87 15.09 5.58 7.41
N TYR A 88 15.94 5.23 6.45
CA TYR A 88 15.50 4.86 5.10
C TYR A 88 14.75 3.53 5.10
N LEU A 89 15.22 2.56 5.91
CA LEU A 89 14.55 1.27 6.04
C LEU A 89 13.19 1.41 6.72
N LEU A 90 13.11 2.19 7.80
CA LEU A 90 11.86 2.46 8.50
C LEU A 90 10.86 3.21 7.62
N ASP A 91 11.30 4.26 6.90
CA ASP A 91 10.47 4.96 5.94
C ASP A 91 9.90 3.99 4.89
N LYS A 92 10.75 3.06 4.41
CA LYS A 92 10.30 2.03 3.46
C LYS A 92 9.32 1.05 4.10
N PHE A 93 9.51 0.65 5.34
CA PHE A 93 8.55 -0.18 6.07
C PHE A 93 7.20 0.53 6.25
N PHE A 94 7.21 1.83 6.57
CA PHE A 94 5.97 2.62 6.64
C PHE A 94 5.26 2.71 5.29
N GLN A 95 6.03 2.92 4.20
CA GLN A 95 5.47 2.93 2.84
C GLN A 95 4.92 1.56 2.42
N LEU A 96 5.53 0.47 2.91
CA LEU A 96 5.14 -0.91 2.61
C LEU A 96 4.17 -1.48 3.66
N ARG A 97 3.75 -0.68 4.65
CA ARG A 97 2.80 -1.13 5.68
C ARG A 97 1.55 -1.65 5.00
N LYS A 98 1.45 -2.98 4.98
CA LYS A 98 0.34 -3.68 4.33
C LYS A 98 -0.89 -3.48 5.17
N SER A 99 -1.85 -2.79 4.62
CA SER A 99 -3.21 -2.87 5.13
C SER A 99 -3.71 -4.28 4.82
N GLU A 100 -3.88 -5.11 5.82
CA GLU A 100 -4.49 -6.43 5.66
C GLU A 100 -5.98 -6.24 5.37
N LEU A 101 -6.30 -6.02 4.10
CA LEU A 101 -7.69 -5.90 3.63
C LEU A 101 -8.48 -7.19 3.80
N ASN A 102 -7.80 -8.33 3.92
CA ASN A 102 -8.45 -9.64 4.00
C ASN A 102 -9.35 -9.80 5.24
N GLU A 103 -9.17 -8.97 6.26
CA GLU A 103 -9.96 -8.99 7.51
C GLU A 103 -11.10 -7.97 7.54
N ILE A 104 -11.21 -7.09 6.53
CA ILE A 104 -12.31 -6.11 6.50
C ILE A 104 -13.54 -6.79 5.90
N PRO A 105 -14.55 -7.12 6.70
CA PRO A 105 -15.80 -7.62 6.17
C PRO A 105 -16.44 -6.55 5.31
N LEU A 106 -16.82 -6.91 4.07
CA LEU A 106 -17.60 -6.03 3.20
C LEU A 106 -18.97 -5.79 3.85
N ASN A 107 -19.08 -4.72 4.61
CA ASN A 107 -20.37 -4.29 5.12
C ASN A 107 -21.17 -3.64 3.97
N GLU A 108 -22.09 -4.42 3.40
CA GLU A 108 -22.90 -4.00 2.25
C GLU A 108 -23.72 -2.73 2.52
N SER A 109 -24.08 -2.48 3.77
CA SER A 109 -24.83 -1.28 4.15
C SER A 109 -24.04 0.01 3.90
N GLN A 110 -22.71 -0.04 3.90
CA GLN A 110 -21.85 1.14 3.67
C GLN A 110 -21.79 1.57 2.19
N LEU A 111 -22.19 0.70 1.25
CA LEU A 111 -22.15 0.95 -0.19
C LEU A 111 -23.51 1.34 -0.76
N LYS A 112 -24.58 0.90 -0.10
CA LYS A 112 -25.96 1.15 -0.57
C LYS A 112 -26.27 2.64 -0.70
N GLY A 113 -26.74 3.03 -1.90
CA GLY A 113 -27.09 4.41 -2.22
C GLY A 113 -25.91 5.36 -2.43
N LYS A 114 -24.66 4.90 -2.23
CA LYS A 114 -23.45 5.67 -2.51
C LYS A 114 -23.28 5.91 -4.00
N VAL A 115 -22.66 7.02 -4.35
CA VAL A 115 -22.38 7.41 -5.73
C VAL A 115 -20.91 7.16 -6.03
N ALA A 116 -20.63 6.29 -7.01
CA ALA A 116 -19.30 5.94 -7.46
C ALA A 116 -19.09 6.36 -8.92
N VAL A 117 -17.95 7.01 -9.19
CA VAL A 117 -17.49 7.34 -10.54
C VAL A 117 -16.24 6.51 -10.85
N ILE A 118 -16.26 5.82 -11.98
CA ILE A 118 -15.16 4.95 -12.43
C ILE A 118 -14.63 5.43 -13.78
N PHE A 119 -13.41 5.93 -13.80
CA PHE A 119 -12.67 6.17 -15.03
C PHE A 119 -11.93 4.88 -15.43
N GLY A 120 -12.07 4.48 -16.70
CA GLY A 120 -11.57 3.19 -17.18
C GLY A 120 -12.54 2.02 -16.95
N GLY A 121 -13.83 2.29 -16.77
CA GLY A 121 -14.86 1.29 -16.44
C GLY A 121 -15.34 0.41 -17.59
N SER A 122 -14.73 0.46 -18.78
CA SER A 122 -15.23 -0.24 -19.98
C SER A 122 -14.87 -1.73 -20.03
N TYR A 123 -13.80 -2.16 -19.38
CA TYR A 123 -13.34 -3.55 -19.33
C TYR A 123 -12.37 -3.79 -18.18
N GLY A 124 -12.09 -5.08 -17.93
CA GLY A 124 -11.09 -5.49 -16.93
C GLY A 124 -11.46 -5.12 -15.51
N ILE A 125 -10.52 -4.59 -14.73
CA ILE A 125 -10.71 -4.29 -13.31
C ILE A 125 -11.85 -3.28 -13.10
N GLY A 126 -11.89 -2.22 -13.92
CA GLY A 126 -12.91 -1.17 -13.79
C GLY A 126 -14.32 -1.67 -14.01
N GLU A 127 -14.53 -2.52 -15.02
CA GLU A 127 -15.82 -3.16 -15.32
C GLU A 127 -16.28 -4.06 -14.16
N HIS A 128 -15.38 -4.93 -13.64
CA HIS A 128 -15.69 -5.79 -12.50
C HIS A 128 -16.02 -4.98 -11.25
N THR A 129 -15.27 -3.90 -10.99
CA THR A 129 -15.55 -2.99 -9.87
C THR A 129 -16.93 -2.33 -10.02
N ALA A 130 -17.26 -1.88 -11.24
CA ALA A 130 -18.55 -1.28 -11.52
C ALA A 130 -19.70 -2.23 -11.25
N ARG A 131 -19.63 -3.44 -11.82
CA ARG A 131 -20.65 -4.48 -11.64
C ARG A 131 -20.87 -4.80 -10.16
N MET A 132 -19.80 -5.06 -9.41
CA MET A 132 -19.88 -5.42 -8.00
C MET A 132 -20.46 -4.28 -7.14
N LEU A 133 -20.12 -3.02 -7.43
CA LEU A 133 -20.72 -1.88 -6.74
C LEU A 133 -22.20 -1.74 -7.05
N GLN A 134 -22.64 -2.00 -8.29
CA GLN A 134 -24.05 -2.00 -8.68
C GLN A 134 -24.83 -3.12 -7.97
N GLU A 135 -24.26 -4.34 -7.88
CA GLU A 135 -24.83 -5.47 -7.14
C GLU A 135 -25.07 -5.12 -5.66
N LYS A 136 -24.21 -4.25 -5.09
CA LYS A 136 -24.35 -3.71 -3.72
C LYS A 136 -25.16 -2.43 -3.64
N GLN A 137 -25.98 -2.16 -4.65
CA GLN A 137 -26.92 -1.05 -4.72
C GLN A 137 -26.28 0.35 -4.66
N ALA A 138 -25.03 0.50 -5.08
CA ALA A 138 -24.42 1.79 -5.33
C ALA A 138 -24.87 2.34 -6.70
N LYS A 139 -24.94 3.67 -6.84
CA LYS A 139 -25.14 4.35 -8.11
C LYS A 139 -23.79 4.52 -8.81
N VAL A 140 -23.58 3.81 -9.92
CA VAL A 140 -22.29 3.75 -10.59
C VAL A 140 -22.32 4.43 -11.95
N PHE A 141 -21.34 5.31 -12.19
CA PHE A 141 -21.13 6.01 -13.46
C PHE A 141 -19.76 5.67 -14.01
N CYS A 142 -19.72 5.10 -15.21
CA CYS A 142 -18.48 4.69 -15.86
C CYS A 142 -18.14 5.61 -17.03
N PHE A 143 -16.83 5.98 -17.09
CA PHE A 143 -16.28 6.81 -18.15
C PHE A 143 -15.04 6.15 -18.74
N SER A 144 -14.92 6.18 -20.06
CA SER A 144 -13.73 5.75 -20.79
C SER A 144 -13.73 6.28 -22.22
N ARG A 145 -12.58 6.22 -22.87
CA ARG A 145 -12.47 6.60 -24.29
C ARG A 145 -13.36 5.74 -25.19
N SER A 146 -13.47 4.45 -24.90
CA SER A 146 -14.25 3.50 -25.72
C SER A 146 -15.76 3.55 -25.47
N MET A 147 -16.22 3.92 -24.27
CA MET A 147 -17.65 3.97 -23.94
C MET A 147 -18.30 5.29 -24.33
N ASN A 148 -17.68 6.39 -23.99
CA ASN A 148 -18.28 7.73 -24.08
C ASN A 148 -17.28 8.84 -24.39
N GLY A 149 -16.10 8.48 -24.93
CA GLY A 149 -15.10 9.42 -25.44
C GLY A 149 -14.32 10.18 -24.37
N VAL A 150 -14.51 9.86 -23.07
CA VAL A 150 -13.82 10.55 -21.98
C VAL A 150 -12.38 10.08 -21.84
N ASP A 151 -11.44 10.98 -22.05
CA ASP A 151 -10.00 10.79 -21.88
C ASP A 151 -9.53 11.49 -20.62
N VAL A 152 -9.02 10.72 -19.64
CA VAL A 152 -8.50 11.26 -18.37
C VAL A 152 -7.28 12.15 -18.57
N GLY A 153 -6.54 12.01 -19.68
CA GLY A 153 -5.45 12.89 -20.05
C GLY A 153 -5.90 14.33 -20.39
N LYS A 154 -7.19 14.55 -20.54
CA LYS A 154 -7.81 15.85 -20.83
C LYS A 154 -8.61 16.33 -19.62
N LYS A 155 -8.07 17.33 -18.92
CA LYS A 155 -8.63 17.84 -17.66
C LYS A 155 -10.11 18.23 -17.80
N GLU A 156 -10.46 18.93 -18.86
CA GLU A 156 -11.80 19.44 -19.13
C GLU A 156 -12.82 18.31 -19.25
N GLN A 157 -12.41 17.17 -19.87
CA GLN A 157 -13.30 16.01 -20.02
C GLN A 157 -13.54 15.31 -18.68
N VAL A 158 -12.55 15.28 -17.79
CA VAL A 158 -12.72 14.80 -16.41
C VAL A 158 -13.67 15.70 -15.63
N ALA A 159 -13.47 17.02 -15.70
CA ALA A 159 -14.32 18.02 -15.06
C ALA A 159 -15.78 17.88 -15.51
N ASP A 160 -16.03 17.81 -16.82
CA ASP A 160 -17.37 17.66 -17.39
C ASP A 160 -18.04 16.35 -16.96
N ALA A 161 -17.28 15.25 -16.94
CA ALA A 161 -17.79 13.95 -16.47
C ALA A 161 -18.24 14.00 -15.01
N LEU A 162 -17.42 14.54 -14.11
CA LEU A 162 -17.77 14.68 -12.69
C LEU A 162 -18.94 15.65 -12.48
N LYS A 163 -18.92 16.79 -13.16
CA LYS A 163 -20.04 17.75 -13.12
C LYS A 163 -21.36 17.14 -13.56
N LYS A 164 -21.34 16.35 -14.64
CA LYS A 164 -22.53 15.64 -15.12
C LYS A 164 -23.11 14.68 -14.06
N VAL A 165 -22.24 13.93 -13.37
CA VAL A 165 -22.68 13.04 -12.29
C VAL A 165 -23.24 13.84 -11.12
N PHE A 166 -22.54 14.88 -10.70
CA PHE A 166 -22.96 15.71 -9.57
C PHE A 166 -24.32 16.41 -9.82
N LEU A 167 -24.57 16.90 -11.03
CA LEU A 167 -25.85 17.49 -11.37
C LEU A 167 -27.04 16.50 -11.30
N GLN A 168 -26.76 15.19 -11.48
CA GLN A 168 -27.78 14.14 -11.41
C GLN A 168 -28.00 13.60 -9.99
N THR A 169 -26.94 13.61 -9.18
CA THR A 169 -26.94 12.89 -7.90
C THR A 169 -26.77 13.81 -6.69
N HIS A 170 -26.32 15.04 -6.90
CA HIS A 170 -25.93 16.02 -5.89
C HIS A 170 -24.91 15.50 -4.87
N ARG A 171 -24.19 14.42 -5.23
CA ARG A 171 -23.19 13.79 -4.39
C ARG A 171 -22.24 12.91 -5.21
N ILE A 172 -20.98 12.83 -4.82
CA ILE A 172 -20.02 11.82 -5.28
C ILE A 172 -19.27 11.32 -4.05
N ASP A 173 -19.39 10.02 -3.73
CA ASP A 173 -18.75 9.42 -2.57
C ASP A 173 -17.43 8.75 -2.91
N TYR A 174 -17.37 8.11 -4.08
CA TYR A 174 -16.20 7.33 -4.49
C TYR A 174 -15.80 7.68 -5.91
N ILE A 175 -14.49 7.87 -6.09
CA ILE A 175 -13.91 8.02 -7.42
C ILE A 175 -12.80 6.97 -7.58
N ILE A 176 -12.85 6.19 -8.65
CA ILE A 176 -11.93 5.11 -8.94
C ILE A 176 -11.34 5.34 -10.32
N ASN A 177 -10.02 5.49 -10.42
CA ASN A 177 -9.34 5.66 -11.70
C ASN A 177 -8.55 4.41 -12.07
N THR A 178 -9.14 3.54 -12.88
CA THR A 178 -8.50 2.36 -13.45
C THR A 178 -7.93 2.62 -14.85
N ALA A 179 -8.11 3.83 -15.38
CA ALA A 179 -7.62 4.17 -16.71
C ALA A 179 -6.09 4.07 -16.77
N GLY A 180 -5.60 3.42 -17.79
CA GLY A 180 -4.16 3.28 -18.00
C GLY A 180 -3.87 2.63 -19.34
N VAL A 181 -2.64 2.83 -19.81
CA VAL A 181 -2.11 2.22 -21.04
C VAL A 181 -0.75 1.62 -20.75
N LEU A 182 -0.48 0.49 -21.38
CA LEU A 182 0.80 -0.21 -21.36
C LEU A 182 1.23 -0.50 -22.80
N ASN A 183 2.41 -0.03 -23.15
CA ASN A 183 3.09 -0.39 -24.38
C ASN A 183 4.38 -1.12 -24.01
N LYS A 184 4.55 -2.34 -24.53
CA LYS A 184 5.72 -3.18 -24.25
C LYS A 184 6.62 -3.19 -25.47
N GLU A 185 7.62 -2.31 -25.46
CA GLU A 185 8.60 -2.19 -26.52
C GLU A 185 9.91 -1.56 -25.98
N PRO A 186 11.05 -1.73 -26.64
CA PRO A 186 12.28 -1.02 -26.29
C PRO A 186 12.06 0.49 -26.38
N LEU A 187 12.63 1.27 -25.45
CA LEU A 187 12.47 2.72 -25.44
C LEU A 187 12.88 3.37 -26.76
N MET A 188 13.96 2.89 -27.38
CA MET A 188 14.47 3.44 -28.65
C MET A 188 13.61 3.10 -29.86
N SER A 189 12.66 2.17 -29.72
CA SER A 189 11.70 1.82 -30.76
C SER A 189 10.34 2.51 -30.60
N SER A 190 10.13 3.17 -29.45
CA SER A 190 8.89 3.88 -29.17
C SER A 190 8.89 5.23 -29.89
N ASP A 191 7.83 5.53 -30.63
CA ASP A 191 7.61 6.89 -31.12
C ASP A 191 7.21 7.85 -29.98
N TYR A 192 7.53 9.12 -30.15
CA TYR A 192 7.31 10.14 -29.12
C TYR A 192 5.82 10.31 -28.77
N GLN A 193 4.92 10.14 -29.76
CA GLN A 193 3.48 10.27 -29.51
C GLN A 193 2.97 9.12 -28.61
N THR A 194 3.47 7.90 -28.78
CA THR A 194 3.18 6.75 -27.91
C THR A 194 3.66 7.01 -26.50
N ILE A 195 4.88 7.54 -26.31
CA ILE A 195 5.41 7.94 -25.02
C ILE A 195 4.52 9.01 -24.38
N TYR A 196 4.23 10.09 -25.13
CA TYR A 196 3.39 11.18 -24.66
C TYR A 196 1.99 10.68 -24.23
N ASN A 197 1.37 9.85 -25.02
CA ASN A 197 0.06 9.25 -24.71
C ASN A 197 0.09 8.39 -23.43
N ALA A 198 1.18 7.66 -23.23
CA ALA A 198 1.35 6.84 -22.02
C ALA A 198 1.48 7.72 -20.77
N VAL A 199 2.31 8.75 -20.82
CA VAL A 199 2.47 9.71 -19.71
C VAL A 199 1.19 10.48 -19.46
N SER A 200 0.55 10.99 -20.53
CA SER A 200 -0.70 11.73 -20.47
C SER A 200 -1.83 10.91 -19.83
N THR A 201 -2.01 9.66 -20.26
CA THR A 201 -3.08 8.81 -19.69
C THR A 201 -2.75 8.36 -18.27
N ASN A 202 -1.52 7.83 -18.03
CA ASN A 202 -1.20 7.18 -16.77
C ASN A 202 -0.92 8.18 -15.64
N TYR A 203 -0.20 9.27 -15.91
CA TYR A 203 0.23 10.20 -14.88
C TYR A 203 -0.56 11.50 -14.89
N MET A 204 -0.63 12.20 -16.02
CA MET A 204 -1.46 13.42 -16.08
C MET A 204 -2.93 13.12 -15.83
N GLY A 205 -3.44 11.99 -16.33
CA GLY A 205 -4.79 11.53 -16.04
C GLY A 205 -5.04 11.28 -14.56
N THR A 206 -4.05 10.76 -13.83
CA THR A 206 -4.12 10.64 -12.37
C THR A 206 -4.23 12.01 -11.68
N ILE A 207 -3.38 12.97 -12.10
CA ILE A 207 -3.41 14.35 -11.57
C ILE A 207 -4.75 15.02 -11.88
N ASN A 208 -5.21 14.94 -13.13
CA ASN A 208 -6.47 15.54 -13.56
C ASN A 208 -7.65 15.00 -12.74
N VAL A 209 -7.74 13.68 -12.57
CA VAL A 209 -8.79 13.07 -11.76
C VAL A 209 -8.72 13.55 -10.31
N ALA A 210 -7.53 13.60 -9.72
CA ALA A 210 -7.38 14.08 -8.34
C ALA A 210 -7.83 15.55 -8.20
N MET A 211 -7.34 16.43 -9.06
CA MET A 211 -7.68 17.86 -9.02
C MET A 211 -9.18 18.11 -9.14
N GLU A 212 -9.82 17.49 -10.11
CA GLU A 212 -11.25 17.68 -10.35
C GLU A 212 -12.14 16.93 -9.32
N ALA A 213 -11.63 15.88 -8.68
CA ALA A 213 -12.32 15.13 -7.64
C ALA A 213 -12.40 15.88 -6.30
N TYR A 214 -11.40 16.72 -5.99
CA TYR A 214 -11.18 17.28 -4.65
C TYR A 214 -12.42 17.94 -4.05
N ALA A 215 -13.05 18.85 -4.78
CA ALA A 215 -14.20 19.60 -4.26
C ALA A 215 -15.39 18.69 -3.88
N TYR A 216 -15.68 17.70 -4.73
CA TYR A 216 -16.78 16.74 -4.51
C TYR A 216 -16.48 15.80 -3.35
N LEU A 217 -15.25 15.28 -3.27
CA LEU A 217 -14.86 14.37 -2.21
C LEU A 217 -14.73 15.07 -0.86
N LYS A 218 -14.34 16.33 -0.83
CA LYS A 218 -14.31 17.15 0.38
C LYS A 218 -15.72 17.33 0.99
N GLU A 219 -16.71 17.57 0.14
CA GLU A 219 -18.11 17.71 0.56
C GLU A 219 -18.67 16.40 1.13
N SER A 220 -18.37 15.27 0.47
CA SER A 220 -18.89 13.96 0.87
C SER A 220 -18.06 13.25 1.92
N LYS A 221 -16.85 13.73 2.26
CA LYS A 221 -15.77 13.02 2.97
C LYS A 221 -15.49 11.68 2.29
N GLY A 222 -15.36 11.74 0.98
CA GLY A 222 -15.34 10.59 0.10
C GLY A 222 -13.95 9.97 -0.06
N LYS A 223 -13.84 9.01 -0.99
CA LYS A 223 -12.60 8.26 -1.21
C LYS A 223 -12.19 8.22 -2.67
N LEU A 224 -10.87 8.26 -2.89
CA LEU A 224 -10.24 8.23 -4.20
C LEU A 224 -9.28 7.04 -4.27
N VAL A 225 -9.44 6.21 -5.32
CA VAL A 225 -8.61 5.03 -5.53
C VAL A 225 -7.93 5.09 -6.88
N PHE A 226 -6.62 4.96 -6.86
CA PHE A 226 -5.76 4.83 -8.04
C PHE A 226 -5.18 3.43 -8.17
N PHE A 227 -4.54 3.16 -9.30
CA PHE A 227 -3.92 1.87 -9.59
C PHE A 227 -2.45 2.04 -9.99
N THR A 228 -1.59 1.35 -9.28
CA THR A 228 -0.20 1.15 -9.66
C THR A 228 0.01 -0.23 -10.29
N SER A 229 1.18 -0.77 -10.20
CA SER A 229 1.57 -2.09 -10.69
C SER A 229 2.79 -2.56 -9.92
N SER A 230 3.02 -3.84 -9.80
CA SER A 230 4.24 -4.41 -9.20
C SER A 230 5.55 -3.89 -9.82
N SER A 231 5.47 -3.19 -10.95
CA SER A 231 6.61 -2.50 -11.57
C SER A 231 6.94 -1.14 -10.94
N TYR A 232 6.16 -0.65 -9.97
CA TYR A 232 6.44 0.62 -9.29
C TYR A 232 7.68 0.56 -8.39
N THR A 233 7.95 -0.62 -7.82
CA THR A 233 9.11 -0.82 -6.92
C THR A 233 10.42 -0.99 -7.67
N ARG A 234 10.35 -1.41 -8.94
CA ARG A 234 11.50 -1.66 -9.79
C ARG A 234 11.13 -1.50 -11.26
N GLY A 235 11.91 -0.70 -12.00
CA GLY A 235 11.78 -0.58 -13.44
C GLY A 235 11.90 -1.92 -14.16
N ARG A 236 11.14 -2.09 -15.23
CA ARG A 236 11.13 -3.32 -16.04
C ARG A 236 11.58 -3.01 -17.47
N ALA A 237 12.44 -3.85 -18.03
CA ALA A 237 12.83 -3.76 -19.42
C ALA A 237 11.60 -3.83 -20.35
N PHE A 238 11.64 -3.10 -21.45
CA PHE A 238 10.62 -2.99 -22.48
C PHE A 238 9.33 -2.23 -22.11
N TYR A 239 9.16 -1.78 -20.89
CA TYR A 239 8.06 -0.88 -20.48
C TYR A 239 8.50 0.13 -19.40
N SER A 240 9.63 0.77 -19.66
CA SER A 240 10.23 1.75 -18.77
C SER A 240 9.28 2.91 -18.46
N ILE A 241 8.61 3.47 -19.47
CA ILE A 241 7.64 4.59 -19.33
C ILE A 241 6.46 4.16 -18.43
N TYR A 242 5.91 2.96 -18.66
CA TYR A 242 4.85 2.45 -17.81
C TYR A 242 5.29 2.31 -16.35
N SER A 243 6.46 1.69 -16.12
CA SER A 243 7.00 1.48 -14.77
C SER A 243 7.22 2.81 -14.04
N SER A 244 7.81 3.81 -14.73
CA SER A 244 8.06 5.13 -14.14
C SER A 244 6.77 5.88 -13.83
N THR A 245 5.75 5.84 -14.71
CA THR A 245 4.45 6.45 -14.41
C THR A 245 3.77 5.76 -13.22
N LYS A 246 3.89 4.44 -13.07
CA LYS A 246 3.31 3.70 -11.94
C LYS A 246 4.03 3.97 -10.62
N ALA A 247 5.33 4.22 -10.63
CA ALA A 247 6.08 4.71 -9.48
C ALA A 247 5.68 6.13 -9.08
N ALA A 248 5.53 7.03 -10.07
CA ALA A 248 5.08 8.39 -9.86
C ALA A 248 3.69 8.46 -9.23
N ILE A 249 2.75 7.58 -9.63
CA ILE A 249 1.41 7.50 -9.03
C ILE A 249 1.49 7.19 -7.53
N VAL A 250 2.35 6.25 -7.11
CA VAL A 250 2.48 5.90 -5.69
C VAL A 250 2.93 7.08 -4.87
N ASN A 251 4.01 7.76 -5.30
CA ASN A 251 4.53 8.93 -4.61
C ASN A 251 3.49 10.06 -4.55
N PHE A 252 2.80 10.33 -5.65
CA PHE A 252 1.73 11.32 -5.72
C PHE A 252 0.57 11.01 -4.76
N VAL A 253 0.09 9.76 -4.73
CA VAL A 253 -1.00 9.32 -3.85
C VAL A 253 -0.62 9.50 -2.38
N GLN A 254 0.61 9.15 -1.99
CA GLN A 254 1.08 9.32 -0.62
C GLN A 254 1.12 10.80 -0.21
N ALA A 255 1.54 11.69 -1.11
CA ALA A 255 1.58 13.12 -0.84
C ALA A 255 0.17 13.71 -0.66
N ILE A 256 -0.72 13.49 -1.64
CA ILE A 256 -2.08 14.06 -1.56
C ILE A 256 -2.93 13.43 -0.47
N ALA A 257 -2.65 12.20 -0.06
CA ALA A 257 -3.32 11.57 1.07
C ALA A 257 -3.08 12.36 2.37
N GLN A 258 -1.84 12.78 2.62
CA GLN A 258 -1.49 13.62 3.77
C GLN A 258 -2.12 15.02 3.67
N GLU A 259 -2.10 15.63 2.49
CA GLU A 259 -2.72 16.94 2.25
C GLU A 259 -4.24 16.93 2.49
N TRP A 260 -4.91 15.81 2.19
CA TRP A 260 -6.37 15.73 2.17
C TRP A 260 -6.97 15.07 3.41
N GLU A 261 -6.18 14.40 4.22
CA GLU A 261 -6.60 13.78 5.48
C GLU A 261 -7.34 14.78 6.41
N PRO A 262 -6.88 16.04 6.58
CA PRO A 262 -7.58 17.02 7.42
C PRO A 262 -9.01 17.36 6.94
N PHE A 263 -9.31 17.06 5.67
CA PHE A 263 -10.65 17.27 5.09
C PHE A 263 -11.51 15.99 5.10
N GLY A 264 -10.99 14.89 5.66
CA GLY A 264 -11.68 13.62 5.74
C GLY A 264 -11.73 12.85 4.42
N ILE A 265 -10.86 13.18 3.44
CA ILE A 265 -10.75 12.48 2.17
C ILE A 265 -9.68 11.40 2.31
N ALA A 266 -10.02 10.15 1.99
CA ALA A 266 -9.04 9.08 1.92
C ALA A 266 -8.62 8.81 0.47
N VAL A 267 -7.29 8.70 0.26
CA VAL A 267 -6.71 8.42 -1.06
C VAL A 267 -5.79 7.20 -0.96
N ASN A 268 -6.06 6.16 -1.75
CA ASN A 268 -5.29 4.92 -1.73
C ASN A 268 -4.91 4.47 -3.14
N CYS A 269 -3.94 3.56 -3.22
CA CYS A 269 -3.45 2.99 -4.46
C CYS A 269 -3.50 1.46 -4.41
N ILE A 270 -4.17 0.83 -5.36
CA ILE A 270 -4.19 -0.63 -5.52
C ILE A 270 -2.98 -1.07 -6.35
N ASN A 271 -2.25 -2.05 -5.85
CA ASN A 271 -1.12 -2.69 -6.54
C ASN A 271 -1.44 -4.15 -6.86
N PRO A 272 -2.06 -4.43 -8.00
CA PRO A 272 -2.36 -5.80 -8.38
C PRO A 272 -1.12 -6.51 -8.93
N GLU A 273 -0.99 -7.78 -8.63
CA GLU A 273 -0.13 -8.70 -9.38
C GLU A 273 -0.58 -8.81 -10.85
N ARG A 274 0.11 -9.65 -11.63
CA ARG A 274 -0.25 -9.93 -13.03
C ARG A 274 -1.72 -10.35 -13.12
N THR A 275 -2.56 -9.47 -13.62
CA THR A 275 -4.02 -9.65 -13.64
C THR A 275 -4.50 -9.98 -15.06
N LYS A 276 -5.40 -10.95 -15.19
CA LYS A 276 -6.05 -11.32 -16.44
C LYS A 276 -6.97 -10.18 -16.90
N THR A 277 -6.49 -9.37 -17.83
CA THR A 277 -7.20 -8.23 -18.42
C THR A 277 -6.91 -8.15 -19.92
N PRO A 278 -7.77 -7.49 -20.73
CA PRO A 278 -7.48 -7.25 -22.14
C PRO A 278 -6.15 -6.54 -22.39
N MET A 279 -5.78 -5.58 -21.51
CA MET A 279 -4.48 -4.92 -21.57
C MET A 279 -3.32 -5.92 -21.41
N ARG A 280 -3.45 -6.88 -20.48
CA ARG A 280 -2.43 -7.91 -20.25
C ARG A 280 -2.28 -8.81 -21.46
N VAL A 281 -3.38 -9.33 -21.99
CA VAL A 281 -3.39 -10.21 -23.17
C VAL A 281 -2.79 -9.50 -24.38
N LYS A 282 -3.13 -8.24 -24.61
CA LYS A 282 -2.58 -7.44 -25.72
C LYS A 282 -1.05 -7.32 -25.66
N ASN A 283 -0.46 -7.19 -24.48
CA ASN A 283 0.97 -6.91 -24.33
C ASN A 283 1.83 -8.16 -24.08
N PHE A 284 1.25 -9.24 -23.56
CA PHE A 284 2.00 -10.45 -23.15
C PHE A 284 1.49 -11.73 -23.80
N GLY A 285 0.42 -11.66 -24.58
CA GLY A 285 -0.23 -12.85 -25.15
C GLY A 285 -1.06 -13.61 -24.13
N THR A 286 -1.43 -14.83 -24.50
CA THR A 286 -2.18 -15.75 -23.63
C THR A 286 -1.21 -16.42 -22.64
N GLU A 287 -1.46 -16.27 -21.36
CA GLU A 287 -0.70 -16.88 -20.27
C GLU A 287 -1.59 -17.93 -19.56
N PRO A 288 -1.01 -18.96 -18.91
CA PRO A 288 -1.80 -19.94 -18.15
C PRO A 288 -2.64 -19.24 -17.07
N GLU A 289 -3.91 -19.61 -16.95
CA GLU A 289 -4.85 -18.96 -16.04
C GLU A 289 -4.41 -19.00 -14.57
N ASN A 290 -3.83 -20.12 -14.17
CA ASN A 290 -3.30 -20.31 -12.80
C ASN A 290 -2.09 -19.41 -12.47
N THR A 291 -1.55 -18.69 -13.45
CA THR A 291 -0.44 -17.74 -13.26
C THR A 291 -0.91 -16.29 -13.13
N LEU A 292 -2.18 -16.03 -13.33
CA LEU A 292 -2.77 -14.70 -13.33
C LEU A 292 -3.75 -14.51 -12.18
N LEU A 293 -3.79 -13.30 -11.67
CA LEU A 293 -4.82 -12.83 -10.74
C LEU A 293 -6.12 -12.56 -11.52
N SER A 294 -7.28 -12.89 -10.97
CA SER A 294 -8.55 -12.50 -11.56
C SER A 294 -8.82 -11.00 -11.39
N ALA A 295 -9.46 -10.37 -12.37
CA ALA A 295 -9.89 -8.98 -12.26
C ALA A 295 -10.93 -8.79 -11.14
N GLU A 296 -11.73 -9.81 -10.87
CA GLU A 296 -12.70 -9.84 -9.78
C GLU A 296 -12.04 -9.72 -8.40
N LYS A 297 -10.96 -10.47 -8.15
CA LYS A 297 -10.22 -10.37 -6.88
C LYS A 297 -9.66 -8.97 -6.65
N VAL A 298 -9.19 -8.31 -7.73
CA VAL A 298 -8.74 -6.91 -7.65
C VAL A 298 -9.91 -5.96 -7.38
N ALA A 299 -11.07 -6.21 -7.97
CA ALA A 299 -12.28 -5.43 -7.72
C ALA A 299 -12.75 -5.55 -6.26
N ILE A 300 -12.68 -6.76 -5.67
CA ILE A 300 -12.98 -6.98 -4.24
C ILE A 300 -12.06 -6.11 -3.37
N ALA A 301 -10.75 -6.17 -3.58
CA ALA A 301 -9.79 -5.38 -2.83
C ALA A 301 -10.03 -3.86 -3.01
N THR A 302 -10.40 -3.44 -4.23
CA THR A 302 -10.77 -2.04 -4.50
C THR A 302 -11.98 -1.63 -3.67
N ILE A 303 -13.03 -2.44 -3.61
CA ILE A 303 -14.24 -2.15 -2.83
C ILE A 303 -13.94 -2.17 -1.33
N GLN A 304 -13.13 -3.10 -0.84
CA GLN A 304 -12.66 -3.11 0.54
C GLN A 304 -11.92 -1.82 0.90
N SER A 305 -11.10 -1.28 0.01
CA SER A 305 -10.43 0.00 0.23
C SER A 305 -11.41 1.19 0.32
N LEU A 306 -12.57 1.11 -0.35
CA LEU A 306 -13.60 2.14 -0.26
C LEU A 306 -14.34 2.15 1.08
N VAL A 307 -14.37 1.04 1.80
CA VAL A 307 -15.04 0.94 3.12
C VAL A 307 -14.05 0.95 4.28
N SER A 308 -12.74 0.89 4.01
CA SER A 308 -11.69 0.99 5.01
C SER A 308 -11.47 2.44 5.46
N GLU A 309 -10.83 2.63 6.60
CA GLU A 309 -10.42 3.97 7.09
C GLU A 309 -8.97 4.33 6.69
N PHE A 310 -8.34 3.52 5.84
CA PHE A 310 -6.97 3.76 5.41
C PHE A 310 -6.87 4.92 4.43
N THR A 311 -5.78 5.68 4.55
CA THR A 311 -5.36 6.69 3.57
C THR A 311 -3.85 6.60 3.33
N GLY A 312 -3.39 6.96 2.15
CA GLY A 312 -1.97 6.94 1.76
C GLY A 312 -1.39 5.53 1.53
N GLN A 313 -2.23 4.48 1.51
CA GLN A 313 -1.76 3.11 1.44
C GLN A 313 -1.58 2.61 0.00
N VAL A 314 -0.55 1.77 -0.18
CA VAL A 314 -0.38 0.93 -1.36
C VAL A 314 -0.84 -0.47 -1.01
N ILE A 315 -1.97 -0.87 -1.57
CA ILE A 315 -2.66 -2.11 -1.23
C ILE A 315 -2.27 -3.20 -2.22
N ASP A 316 -1.46 -4.13 -1.77
CA ASP A 316 -1.02 -5.27 -2.57
C ASP A 316 -2.17 -6.28 -2.74
N VAL A 317 -2.48 -6.63 -3.98
CA VAL A 317 -3.42 -7.71 -4.28
C VAL A 317 -2.65 -8.85 -4.94
N LYS A 318 -2.45 -9.91 -4.18
CA LYS A 318 -1.68 -11.09 -4.59
C LYS A 318 -2.58 -12.28 -4.86
N ARG A 319 -2.09 -13.22 -5.66
CA ARG A 319 -2.65 -14.57 -5.68
C ARG A 319 -2.41 -15.19 -4.31
N ASN A 320 -3.29 -16.08 -3.87
CA ASN A 320 -2.97 -16.88 -2.70
C ASN A 320 -1.74 -17.73 -3.02
N GLU A 321 -0.73 -17.67 -2.19
CA GLU A 321 0.31 -18.68 -2.16
C GLU A 321 -0.37 -19.98 -1.70
N VAL A 322 -0.26 -21.01 -2.55
CA VAL A 322 -0.70 -22.37 -2.24
C VAL A 322 0.37 -22.99 -1.35
#